data_9526de6ff91fbad5067743183ac8e76d
#
_entry.id   9526de6ff91fbad5067743183ac8e76d
#
_cell.length_a   1.000
_cell.length_b   1.000
_cell.length_c   1.000
_cell.angle_alpha   90.00
_cell.angle_beta   90.00
_cell.angle_gamma   90.00
#
_symmetry.space_group_name_H-M   'P 1'
#
loop_
_entity.id
_entity.type
_entity.pdbx_description
1 polymer ?
#
loop_
_entity_poly.entity_id
_entity_poly.type
_entity_poly.pdbx_seq_one_letter_code
_entity_poly.pdbx_strand_id
1 'polypeptide(L)'
;SCAFTGPMWNINLPIFKRIAAWPASWIAQALGKGHVYAPGTESRSYVLTTAFEDNRLTNDPEMYQYFLKQASMLTDHQIGGPSMIWLFQTLKETKCLSKLPSPDIPCITFCGTHDEVVDIPTIKDRMMHWSAGKLELIETAKHDVFSEIPAIREKVITDICELFAKSNRSST
;
A
#
# COMPACT_ATOMS: atom_id res chain seq x y z
N SER A 1 -8.31 0.81 18.81
CA SER A 1 -7.82 1.74 17.79
C SER A 1 -6.98 1.03 16.75
N CYS A 2 -6.83 1.62 15.56
CA CYS A 2 -5.98 1.12 14.50
C CYS A 2 -5.24 2.26 13.80
N ALA A 3 -4.12 1.93 13.12
CA ALA A 3 -3.38 2.85 12.28
C ALA A 3 -3.04 2.17 10.95
N PHE A 4 -3.10 2.92 9.86
CA PHE A 4 -2.74 2.46 8.51
C PHE A 4 -1.75 3.41 7.87
N THR A 5 -0.87 2.86 7.04
CA THR A 5 0.02 3.62 6.16
C THR A 5 -0.13 3.09 4.74
N GLY A 6 -0.50 3.94 3.79
CA GLY A 6 -0.73 3.55 2.40
C GLY A 6 -1.64 2.33 2.22
N PRO A 7 -2.84 2.26 2.86
CA PRO A 7 -3.64 1.04 2.86
C PRO A 7 -4.14 0.69 1.46
N MET A 8 -3.99 -0.57 1.08
CA MET A 8 -4.47 -1.08 -0.20
C MET A 8 -5.98 -1.32 -0.18
N TRP A 9 -6.78 -0.28 0.03
CA TRP A 9 -8.25 -0.36 -0.11
C TRP A 9 -8.68 -0.34 -1.58
N ASN A 10 -7.79 0.12 -2.46
CA ASN A 10 -7.83 -0.03 -3.90
C ASN A 10 -6.43 0.18 -4.47
N ILE A 11 -6.14 -0.38 -5.66
CA ILE A 11 -4.87 -0.19 -6.35
C ILE A 11 -4.97 0.96 -7.36
N ASN A 12 -3.88 1.72 -7.50
CA ASN A 12 -3.77 2.77 -8.50
C ASN A 12 -3.62 2.16 -9.91
N LEU A 13 -4.76 1.80 -10.50
CA LEU A 13 -4.81 1.21 -11.83
C LEU A 13 -5.76 2.03 -12.72
N PRO A 14 -5.29 2.60 -13.83
CA PRO A 14 -6.12 3.33 -14.77
C PRO A 14 -7.39 2.54 -15.16
N ILE A 15 -8.52 3.23 -15.29
CA ILE A 15 -9.83 2.58 -15.47
C ILE A 15 -9.86 1.58 -16.63
N PHE A 16 -9.23 1.92 -17.76
CA PHE A 16 -9.18 1.03 -18.92
C PHE A 16 -8.35 -0.25 -18.64
N LYS A 17 -7.26 -0.14 -17.87
CA LYS A 17 -6.47 -1.30 -17.41
C LYS A 17 -7.27 -2.15 -16.43
N ARG A 18 -8.02 -1.52 -15.53
CA ARG A 18 -8.88 -2.22 -14.55
C ARG A 18 -9.97 -3.02 -15.23
N ILE A 19 -10.64 -2.45 -16.26
CA ILE A 19 -11.66 -3.16 -17.05
C ILE A 19 -11.07 -4.41 -17.72
N ALA A 20 -9.85 -4.31 -18.26
CA ALA A 20 -9.17 -5.43 -18.90
C ALA A 20 -8.59 -6.44 -17.89
N ALA A 21 -8.13 -5.98 -16.73
CA ALA A 21 -7.50 -6.81 -15.70
C ALA A 21 -8.46 -7.86 -15.12
N TRP A 22 -9.75 -7.52 -14.93
CA TRP A 22 -10.75 -8.45 -14.43
C TRP A 22 -10.89 -9.72 -15.26
N PRO A 23 -11.29 -9.64 -16.55
CA PRO A 23 -11.44 -10.85 -17.37
C PRO A 23 -10.09 -11.53 -17.62
N ALA A 24 -9.00 -10.79 -17.83
CA ALA A 24 -7.69 -11.37 -18.09
C ALA A 24 -7.19 -12.19 -16.89
N SER A 25 -7.30 -11.67 -15.68
CA SER A 25 -6.85 -12.39 -14.47
C SER A 25 -7.77 -13.57 -14.14
N TRP A 26 -9.07 -13.44 -14.36
CA TRP A 26 -10.02 -14.56 -14.21
C TRP A 26 -9.74 -15.69 -15.22
N ILE A 27 -9.53 -15.37 -16.50
CA ILE A 27 -9.20 -16.35 -17.54
C ILE A 27 -7.87 -17.05 -17.21
N ALA A 28 -6.85 -16.30 -16.82
CA ALA A 28 -5.57 -16.87 -16.44
C ALA A 28 -5.72 -17.89 -15.29
N GLN A 29 -6.55 -17.57 -14.29
CA GLN A 29 -6.85 -18.50 -13.20
C GLN A 29 -7.62 -19.73 -13.68
N ALA A 30 -8.66 -19.57 -14.52
CA ALA A 30 -9.45 -20.67 -15.06
C ALA A 30 -8.61 -21.63 -15.90
N LEU A 31 -7.58 -21.13 -16.57
CA LEU A 31 -6.63 -21.93 -17.37
C LEU A 31 -5.46 -22.50 -16.55
N GLY A 32 -5.47 -22.40 -15.22
CA GLY A 32 -4.38 -22.87 -14.36
C GLY A 32 -3.10 -22.01 -14.43
N LYS A 33 -3.14 -20.84 -15.08
CA LYS A 33 -2.03 -19.91 -15.26
C LYS A 33 -2.03 -18.75 -14.27
N GLY A 34 -2.74 -18.89 -13.15
CA GLY A 34 -2.82 -17.84 -12.12
C GLY A 34 -1.46 -17.48 -11.50
N HIS A 35 -0.49 -18.38 -11.52
CA HIS A 35 0.87 -18.17 -11.03
C HIS A 35 1.75 -17.30 -11.93
N VAL A 36 1.35 -17.07 -13.19
CA VAL A 36 2.10 -16.22 -14.13
C VAL A 36 2.09 -14.79 -13.64
N TYR A 37 3.19 -14.09 -13.81
CA TYR A 37 3.30 -12.67 -13.42
C TYR A 37 2.33 -11.80 -14.19
N ALA A 38 1.78 -10.79 -13.51
CA ALA A 38 0.93 -9.79 -14.16
C ALA A 38 1.75 -8.97 -15.19
N PRO A 39 1.12 -8.46 -16.25
CA PRO A 39 1.82 -7.69 -17.27
C PRO A 39 2.60 -6.51 -16.69
N GLY A 40 3.89 -6.42 -17.05
CA GLY A 40 4.80 -5.39 -16.57
C GLY A 40 5.47 -5.72 -15.24
N THR A 41 5.34 -6.97 -14.75
CA THR A 41 6.03 -7.45 -13.55
C THR A 41 6.84 -8.71 -13.84
N GLU A 42 7.81 -9.00 -12.97
CA GLU A 42 8.76 -10.11 -13.15
C GLU A 42 9.12 -10.78 -11.82
N SER A 43 9.94 -11.83 -11.87
CA SER A 43 10.37 -12.60 -10.68
C SER A 43 11.35 -11.85 -9.77
N ARG A 44 12.03 -10.83 -10.27
CA ARG A 44 12.99 -10.06 -9.48
C ARG A 44 12.29 -9.06 -8.57
N SER A 45 12.88 -8.82 -7.40
CA SER A 45 12.40 -7.81 -6.47
C SER A 45 12.42 -6.42 -7.13
N TYR A 46 11.36 -5.66 -6.92
CA TYR A 46 11.18 -4.30 -7.43
C TYR A 46 12.39 -3.39 -7.13
N VAL A 47 12.89 -3.41 -5.91
CA VAL A 47 14.01 -2.55 -5.49
C VAL A 47 15.33 -2.91 -6.18
N LEU A 48 15.51 -4.14 -6.67
CA LEU A 48 16.71 -4.56 -7.39
C LEU A 48 16.68 -4.20 -8.88
N THR A 49 15.52 -3.79 -9.39
CA THR A 49 15.31 -3.49 -10.81
C THR A 49 14.97 -2.04 -11.09
N THR A 50 14.78 -1.24 -10.04
CA THR A 50 14.38 0.16 -10.15
C THR A 50 15.49 1.07 -9.64
N ALA A 51 15.79 2.16 -10.32
CA ALA A 51 16.71 3.19 -9.84
C ALA A 51 16.03 4.05 -8.74
N PHE A 52 16.84 4.71 -7.89
CA PHE A 52 16.30 5.56 -6.84
C PHE A 52 15.39 6.67 -7.39
N GLU A 53 15.77 7.26 -8.51
CA GLU A 53 15.03 8.35 -9.16
C GLU A 53 13.63 7.94 -9.60
N ASP A 54 13.48 6.66 -10.00
CA ASP A 54 12.23 6.09 -10.52
C ASP A 54 11.43 5.32 -9.45
N ASN A 55 11.93 5.22 -8.21
CA ASN A 55 11.28 4.46 -7.18
C ASN A 55 9.98 5.12 -6.69
N ARG A 56 9.01 4.29 -6.29
CA ARG A 56 7.69 4.71 -5.80
C ARG A 56 7.52 4.57 -4.29
N LEU A 57 8.57 4.15 -3.59
CA LEU A 57 8.46 3.78 -2.17
C LEU A 57 8.80 4.95 -1.25
N THR A 58 9.92 5.64 -1.48
CA THR A 58 10.46 6.65 -0.57
C THR A 58 11.25 7.74 -1.27
N ASN A 59 11.29 8.92 -0.68
CA ASN A 59 12.18 10.01 -1.07
C ASN A 59 13.51 9.99 -0.29
N ASP A 60 13.67 9.09 0.68
CA ASP A 60 14.89 8.96 1.47
C ASP A 60 15.90 8.04 0.75
N PRO A 61 17.04 8.57 0.25
CA PRO A 61 18.03 7.76 -0.44
C PRO A 61 18.70 6.74 0.49
N GLU A 62 18.85 7.02 1.78
CA GLU A 62 19.45 6.09 2.73
C GLU A 62 18.54 4.89 2.98
N MET A 63 17.25 5.13 3.13
CA MET A 63 16.25 4.05 3.26
C MET A 63 16.16 3.21 1.98
N TYR A 64 16.24 3.84 0.81
CA TYR A 64 16.26 3.08 -0.43
C TYR A 64 17.51 2.21 -0.57
N GLN A 65 18.69 2.72 -0.20
CA GLN A 65 19.94 1.93 -0.12
C GLN A 65 19.82 0.78 0.90
N TYR A 66 19.15 1.02 2.03
CA TYR A 66 18.85 -0.04 2.98
C TYR A 66 17.99 -1.15 2.36
N PHE A 67 16.93 -0.82 1.63
CA PHE A 67 16.12 -1.80 0.90
C PHE A 67 16.93 -2.61 -0.12
N LEU A 68 17.75 -1.92 -0.92
CA LEU A 68 18.66 -2.56 -1.87
C LEU A 68 19.60 -3.56 -1.18
N LYS A 69 20.21 -3.15 -0.07
CA LYS A 69 21.10 -4.01 0.73
C LYS A 69 20.34 -5.24 1.25
N GLN A 70 19.18 -5.06 1.85
CA GLN A 70 18.38 -6.18 2.38
C GLN A 70 17.98 -7.13 1.24
N ALA A 71 17.45 -6.63 0.14
CA ALA A 71 17.06 -7.45 -0.99
C ALA A 71 18.23 -8.22 -1.62
N SER A 72 19.42 -7.61 -1.69
CA SER A 72 20.62 -8.28 -2.25
C SER A 72 21.21 -9.35 -1.33
N MET A 73 21.09 -9.19 -0.02
CA MET A 73 21.60 -10.14 0.97
C MET A 73 20.66 -11.34 1.19
N LEU A 74 19.36 -11.13 1.06
CA LEU A 74 18.32 -12.12 1.37
C LEU A 74 17.72 -12.69 0.08
N THR A 75 18.55 -13.31 -0.75
CA THR A 75 18.15 -13.82 -2.08
C THR A 75 16.99 -14.80 -2.03
N ASP A 76 16.96 -15.66 -1.00
CA ASP A 76 15.92 -16.68 -0.84
C ASP A 76 14.57 -16.12 -0.33
N HIS A 77 14.56 -14.84 0.09
CA HIS A 77 13.38 -14.15 0.59
C HIS A 77 12.88 -13.08 -0.40
N GLN A 78 13.46 -12.99 -1.58
CA GLN A 78 13.01 -12.04 -2.59
C GLN A 78 11.63 -12.41 -3.10
N ILE A 79 10.75 -11.42 -3.12
CA ILE A 79 9.43 -11.53 -3.72
C ILE A 79 9.44 -10.71 -5.00
N GLY A 80 9.08 -11.36 -6.10
CA GLY A 80 8.86 -10.68 -7.38
C GLY A 80 7.56 -9.88 -7.42
N GLY A 81 7.21 -9.40 -8.59
CA GLY A 81 5.96 -8.67 -8.80
C GLY A 81 4.70 -9.53 -8.63
N PRO A 82 3.52 -8.92 -8.64
CA PRO A 82 2.25 -9.61 -8.48
C PRO A 82 1.97 -10.61 -9.60
N SER A 83 1.35 -11.73 -9.24
CA SER A 83 0.86 -12.72 -10.20
C SER A 83 -0.57 -12.40 -10.66
N MET A 84 -1.06 -13.09 -11.70
CA MET A 84 -2.42 -12.95 -12.18
C MET A 84 -3.46 -13.35 -11.13
N ILE A 85 -3.19 -14.37 -10.30
CA ILE A 85 -4.09 -14.73 -9.20
C ILE A 85 -4.10 -13.66 -8.11
N TRP A 86 -2.94 -13.09 -7.78
CA TRP A 86 -2.86 -11.98 -6.84
C TRP A 86 -3.68 -10.79 -7.34
N LEU A 87 -3.53 -10.42 -8.63
CA LEU A 87 -4.28 -9.33 -9.25
C LEU A 87 -5.79 -9.58 -9.17
N PHE A 88 -6.24 -10.80 -9.51
CA PHE A 88 -7.65 -11.18 -9.42
C PHE A 88 -8.20 -11.06 -8.00
N GLN A 89 -7.48 -11.62 -7.02
CA GLN A 89 -7.92 -11.58 -5.62
C GLN A 89 -7.92 -10.14 -5.09
N THR A 90 -6.91 -9.34 -5.40
CA THR A 90 -6.85 -7.93 -5.01
C THR A 90 -8.05 -7.14 -5.56
N LEU A 91 -8.36 -7.28 -6.84
CA LEU A 91 -9.52 -6.60 -7.43
C LEU A 91 -10.84 -7.05 -6.77
N LYS A 92 -10.96 -8.35 -6.48
CA LYS A 92 -12.14 -8.91 -5.82
C LYS A 92 -12.28 -8.39 -4.40
N GLU A 93 -11.23 -8.46 -3.59
CA GLU A 93 -11.23 -8.05 -2.19
C GLU A 93 -11.45 -6.54 -2.04
N THR A 94 -10.78 -5.71 -2.82
CA THR A 94 -10.98 -4.26 -2.77
C THR A 94 -12.42 -3.87 -3.15
N LYS A 95 -13.03 -4.58 -4.12
CA LYS A 95 -14.45 -4.40 -4.45
C LYS A 95 -15.39 -4.87 -3.32
N CYS A 96 -15.04 -5.91 -2.58
CA CYS A 96 -15.81 -6.35 -1.41
C CYS A 96 -15.67 -5.32 -0.28
N LEU A 97 -14.45 -4.90 0.03
CA LEU A 97 -14.15 -3.92 1.07
C LEU A 97 -14.84 -2.57 0.83
N SER A 98 -14.97 -2.12 -0.41
CA SER A 98 -15.65 -0.86 -0.74
C SER A 98 -17.15 -0.83 -0.35
N LYS A 99 -17.76 -2.00 -0.11
CA LYS A 99 -19.16 -2.13 0.28
C LYS A 99 -19.37 -2.28 1.78
N LEU A 100 -18.29 -2.51 2.52
CA LEU A 100 -18.36 -2.69 3.96
C LEU A 100 -18.23 -1.35 4.67
N PRO A 101 -19.02 -1.09 5.71
CA PRO A 101 -18.84 0.09 6.54
C PRO A 101 -17.47 0.05 7.24
N SER A 102 -16.94 1.22 7.53
CA SER A 102 -15.75 1.33 8.39
C SER A 102 -16.12 0.91 9.82
N PRO A 103 -15.20 0.25 10.56
CA PRO A 103 -15.43 -0.09 11.96
C PRO A 103 -15.60 1.15 12.83
N ASP A 104 -16.37 1.04 13.90
CA ASP A 104 -16.54 2.12 14.87
C ASP A 104 -15.43 2.07 15.94
N ILE A 105 -14.20 2.27 15.50
CA ILE A 105 -13.02 2.35 16.35
C ILE A 105 -12.15 3.54 15.94
N PRO A 106 -11.42 4.19 16.86
CA PRO A 106 -10.46 5.24 16.51
C PRO A 106 -9.43 4.75 15.50
N CYS A 107 -9.26 5.50 14.44
CA CYS A 107 -8.35 5.18 13.34
C CYS A 107 -7.55 6.40 12.91
N ILE A 108 -6.25 6.22 12.64
CA ILE A 108 -5.45 7.19 11.90
C ILE A 108 -4.90 6.52 10.64
N THR A 109 -5.00 7.23 9.52
CA THR A 109 -4.49 6.74 8.23
C THR A 109 -3.54 7.78 7.65
N PHE A 110 -2.33 7.35 7.30
CA PHE A 110 -1.33 8.17 6.61
C PHE A 110 -1.23 7.73 5.16
N CYS A 111 -1.12 8.69 4.25
CA CYS A 111 -0.90 8.42 2.83
C CYS A 111 -0.06 9.54 2.24
N GLY A 112 0.93 9.19 1.44
CA GLY A 112 1.71 10.16 0.69
C GLY A 112 0.89 10.79 -0.44
N THR A 113 1.04 12.11 -0.69
CA THR A 113 0.37 12.75 -1.83
C THR A 113 0.95 12.33 -3.17
N HIS A 114 2.17 11.78 -3.20
CA HIS A 114 2.83 11.21 -4.36
C HIS A 114 2.82 9.66 -4.35
N ASP A 115 1.91 9.04 -3.61
CA ASP A 115 1.72 7.58 -3.66
C ASP A 115 1.14 7.16 -5.02
N GLU A 116 1.92 6.37 -5.76
CA GLU A 116 1.53 5.83 -7.07
C GLU A 116 1.10 4.35 -7.00
N VAL A 117 1.14 3.73 -5.82
CA VAL A 117 0.84 2.31 -5.62
C VAL A 117 -0.63 2.09 -5.30
N VAL A 118 -1.16 2.86 -4.34
CA VAL A 118 -2.56 2.76 -3.92
C VAL A 118 -3.42 3.90 -4.48
N ASP A 119 -4.72 3.69 -4.47
CA ASP A 119 -5.69 4.67 -4.98
C ASP A 119 -6.05 5.70 -3.91
N ILE A 120 -5.38 6.84 -3.89
CA ILE A 120 -5.59 7.93 -2.92
C ILE A 120 -7.06 8.39 -2.85
N PRO A 121 -7.80 8.56 -3.96
CA PRO A 121 -9.22 8.89 -3.91
C PRO A 121 -10.05 7.91 -3.07
N THR A 122 -9.82 6.60 -3.21
CA THR A 122 -10.50 5.58 -2.40
C THR A 122 -10.15 5.70 -0.92
N ILE A 123 -8.89 6.03 -0.59
CA ILE A 123 -8.48 6.25 0.81
C ILE A 123 -9.21 7.46 1.39
N LYS A 124 -9.27 8.58 0.66
CA LYS A 124 -9.99 9.80 1.07
C LYS A 124 -11.47 9.50 1.30
N ASP A 125 -12.12 8.85 0.35
CA ASP A 125 -13.55 8.49 0.46
C ASP A 125 -13.83 7.62 1.68
N ARG A 126 -13.03 6.57 1.88
CA ARG A 126 -13.20 5.68 3.03
C ARG A 126 -13.01 6.40 4.35
N MET A 127 -12.00 7.24 4.47
CA MET A 127 -11.72 7.99 5.69
C MET A 127 -12.75 9.10 5.98
N MET A 128 -13.35 9.67 4.95
CA MET A 128 -14.49 10.61 5.09
C MET A 128 -15.70 9.94 5.74
N HIS A 129 -15.89 8.63 5.52
CA HIS A 129 -16.99 7.83 6.08
C HIS A 129 -16.59 7.00 7.32
N TRP A 130 -15.42 7.24 7.90
CA TRP A 130 -14.96 6.59 9.12
C TRP A 130 -15.23 7.50 10.31
N SER A 131 -16.24 7.20 11.15
CA SER A 131 -16.77 8.07 12.20
C SER A 131 -15.70 8.59 13.18
N ALA A 132 -14.77 7.73 13.60
CA ALA A 132 -13.64 8.07 14.47
C ALA A 132 -12.30 8.02 13.72
N GLY A 133 -12.31 8.35 12.43
CA GLY A 133 -11.15 8.30 11.55
C GLY A 133 -10.49 9.66 11.35
N LYS A 134 -9.17 9.66 11.27
CA LYS A 134 -8.35 10.81 10.89
C LYS A 134 -7.46 10.44 9.70
N LEU A 135 -7.53 11.21 8.63
CA LEU A 135 -6.64 11.07 7.48
C LEU A 135 -5.56 12.16 7.54
N GLU A 136 -4.31 11.73 7.48
CA GLU A 136 -3.12 12.59 7.33
C GLU A 136 -2.52 12.37 5.95
N LEU A 137 -2.66 13.35 5.08
CA LEU A 137 -1.97 13.38 3.79
C LEU A 137 -0.59 14.02 3.98
N ILE A 138 0.45 13.23 3.73
CA ILE A 138 1.84 13.70 3.85
C ILE A 138 2.27 14.25 2.50
N GLU A 139 2.49 15.56 2.47
CA GLU A 139 2.86 16.27 1.24
C GLU A 139 4.18 15.72 0.68
N THR A 140 4.22 15.51 -0.62
CA THR A 140 5.34 14.95 -1.40
C THR A 140 5.78 13.52 -1.05
N ALA A 141 5.33 12.93 0.07
CA ALA A 141 5.69 11.57 0.43
C ALA A 141 5.17 10.55 -0.60
N LYS A 142 5.95 9.49 -0.77
CA LYS A 142 5.62 8.34 -1.61
C LYS A 142 4.87 7.27 -0.82
N HIS A 143 4.88 6.02 -1.28
CA HIS A 143 4.04 4.95 -0.74
C HIS A 143 4.40 4.54 0.69
N ASP A 144 5.67 4.37 1.00
CA ASP A 144 6.11 3.88 2.31
C ASP A 144 6.50 5.04 3.24
N VAL A 145 5.50 5.62 3.90
CA VAL A 145 5.71 6.76 4.81
C VAL A 145 6.56 6.43 6.03
N PHE A 146 6.69 5.14 6.42
CA PHE A 146 7.63 4.72 7.46
C PHE A 146 9.08 4.74 7.01
N SER A 147 9.30 4.73 5.73
CA SER A 147 10.64 4.76 5.14
C SER A 147 10.96 6.11 4.49
N GLU A 148 10.13 7.12 4.71
CA GLU A 148 10.40 8.49 4.27
C GLU A 148 11.49 9.17 5.11
N ILE A 149 11.86 10.38 4.74
CA ILE A 149 12.86 11.17 5.46
C ILE A 149 12.56 11.25 6.97
N PRO A 150 13.57 11.38 7.84
CA PRO A 150 13.41 11.26 9.30
C PRO A 150 12.27 12.08 9.89
N ALA A 151 12.10 13.32 9.45
CA ALA A 151 11.05 14.21 9.96
C ALA A 151 9.63 13.67 9.72
N ILE A 152 9.38 13.05 8.55
CA ILE A 152 8.10 12.41 8.23
C ILE A 152 7.91 11.16 9.07
N ARG A 153 8.93 10.30 9.12
CA ARG A 153 8.90 9.05 9.87
C ARG A 153 8.64 9.26 11.36
N GLU A 154 9.35 10.21 11.97
CA GLU A 154 9.17 10.57 13.39
C GLU A 154 7.76 11.09 13.69
N LYS A 155 7.23 11.95 12.82
CA LYS A 155 5.84 12.43 12.94
C LYS A 155 4.84 11.29 12.88
N VAL A 156 4.95 10.40 11.89
CA VAL A 156 4.04 9.26 11.72
C VAL A 156 4.07 8.35 12.94
N ILE A 157 5.26 7.99 13.43
CA ILE A 157 5.42 7.14 14.61
C ILE A 157 4.84 7.82 15.86
N THR A 158 5.10 9.10 16.07
CA THR A 158 4.59 9.86 17.20
C THR A 158 3.07 9.88 17.22
N ASP A 159 2.43 10.22 16.11
CA ASP A 159 0.97 10.31 15.99
C ASP A 159 0.30 8.94 16.25
N ILE A 160 0.91 7.85 15.76
CA ILE A 160 0.43 6.48 16.01
C ILE A 160 0.54 6.12 17.50
N CYS A 161 1.68 6.39 18.11
CA CYS A 161 1.91 6.15 19.55
C CYS A 161 0.91 6.94 20.42
N GLU A 162 0.65 8.19 20.08
CA GLU A 162 -0.36 8.99 20.77
C GLU A 162 -1.77 8.41 20.66
N LEU A 163 -2.18 7.96 19.46
CA LEU A 163 -3.49 7.32 19.28
C LEU A 163 -3.64 6.10 20.18
N PHE A 164 -2.64 5.22 20.18
CA PHE A 164 -2.70 3.99 20.98
C PHE A 164 -2.65 4.28 22.49
N ALA A 165 -1.86 5.26 22.93
CA ALA A 165 -1.83 5.67 24.33
C ALA A 165 -3.17 6.25 24.81
N LYS A 166 -3.85 7.05 23.98
CA LYS A 166 -5.19 7.59 24.28
C LYS A 166 -6.24 6.48 24.38
N SER A 167 -6.21 5.52 23.46
CA SER A 167 -7.16 4.41 23.44
C SER A 167 -7.04 3.50 24.67
N ASN A 168 -5.84 3.25 25.16
CA ASN A 168 -5.63 2.44 26.37
C ASN A 168 -6.18 3.10 27.63
N ARG A 169 -6.15 4.44 27.72
CA ARG A 169 -6.70 5.18 28.86
C ARG A 169 -8.22 5.21 28.90
N SER A 170 -8.88 5.03 27.76
CA SER A 170 -10.35 5.03 27.66
C SER A 170 -10.95 3.66 27.98
N SER A 171 -10.12 2.63 28.16
CA SER A 171 -10.55 1.25 28.45
C SER A 171 -10.40 0.86 29.92
N THR A 172 -9.91 1.79 30.77
CA THR A 172 -9.83 1.69 32.23
C THR A 172 -10.87 2.59 32.88
#